data_1eed4e54b92888678884496757c0a068
#
_entry.id   1eed4e54b92888678884496757c0a068
#
_cell.length_a   1.000
_cell.length_b   1.000
_cell.length_c   1.000
_cell.angle_alpha   90.00
_cell.angle_beta   90.00
_cell.angle_gamma   90.00
#
_symmetry.space_group_name_H-M   'P 1'
#
loop_
_entity.id
_entity.type
_entity.pdbx_description
1 polymer ?
#
loop_
_entity_poly.entity_id
_entity_poly.type
_entity_poly.pdbx_seq_one_letter_code
_entity_poly.pdbx_strand_id
1 'polypeptide(L)'
;MASELELKYGCNPNQKPSRIYMKDGSELPVKVLSGKPGYINFLDALNSWQLVRELKEATGLPAAASFKHVSPAGAAVGLPLSDVDRKIYFVDDEGELSPIACAYIRARGADRMSSYGDWAALSDVCDERTALYIKHEVSDGIIAPGYTPEALAILSAKKGGKYNVVQIDPDYVCPATETKDVFGITFEQGHNFFRIDRDLLADVVTANKDIPESAQIDMIVSLITLKYTQSNSVCCVKDGQAIGVGAGQQSRVHCTRLAGNKADTWYLRQHPKVLGLKFVDGIRRANRDNAIDVYISDEHDDVLAEGEWQKWFAVKPEVLTREEKAAWIATQTGVTLGSDAFFPFGDNVERAHKSGVTYIAEPGGSIRDDNVIETADKYGMAMAFTHMRLFHH
;
A
#
# COMPACT_ATOMS: atom_id res chain seq x y z
N MET A 1 -29.52 -9.52 5.65
CA MET A 1 -28.20 -10.10 5.27
C MET A 1 -28.05 -11.45 5.99
N ALA A 2 -27.10 -12.30 5.63
CA ALA A 2 -26.91 -13.58 6.33
C ALA A 2 -26.10 -13.36 7.61
N SER A 3 -26.33 -14.15 8.66
CA SER A 3 -25.54 -14.13 9.90
C SER A 3 -24.24 -14.93 9.79
N GLU A 4 -24.12 -15.77 8.74
CA GLU A 4 -22.91 -16.54 8.41
C GLU A 4 -22.79 -16.80 6.92
N LEU A 5 -21.56 -17.07 6.47
CA LEU A 5 -21.23 -17.55 5.12
C LEU A 5 -20.30 -18.76 5.24
N GLU A 6 -20.70 -19.87 4.65
CA GLU A 6 -19.83 -21.02 4.48
C GLU A 6 -18.78 -20.75 3.41
N LEU A 7 -17.52 -21.08 3.68
CA LEU A 7 -16.39 -20.89 2.78
C LEU A 7 -15.87 -22.25 2.29
N LYS A 8 -15.27 -22.25 1.11
CA LYS A 8 -14.77 -23.46 0.48
C LYS A 8 -13.71 -24.21 1.34
N TYR A 9 -12.83 -23.44 1.99
CA TYR A 9 -11.78 -23.87 2.92
C TYR A 9 -11.20 -22.63 3.63
N GLY A 10 -10.40 -22.83 4.66
CA GLY A 10 -9.69 -21.77 5.39
C GLY A 10 -8.50 -21.19 4.60
N CYS A 11 -7.37 -20.95 5.26
CA CYS A 11 -6.17 -20.47 4.57
C CYS A 11 -5.66 -21.48 3.53
N ASN A 12 -5.83 -22.76 3.78
CA ASN A 12 -5.37 -23.84 2.89
C ASN A 12 -6.50 -24.83 2.57
N PRO A 13 -6.44 -25.54 1.42
CA PRO A 13 -7.51 -26.44 0.97
C PRO A 13 -7.87 -27.58 1.93
N ASN A 14 -6.95 -27.99 2.81
CA ASN A 14 -7.15 -29.01 3.83
C ASN A 14 -7.83 -28.48 5.11
N GLN A 15 -7.92 -27.16 5.29
CA GLN A 15 -8.52 -26.54 6.48
C GLN A 15 -10.05 -26.42 6.30
N LYS A 16 -10.76 -27.50 6.65
CA LYS A 16 -12.23 -27.60 6.60
C LYS A 16 -12.76 -28.15 7.91
N PRO A 17 -13.98 -27.74 8.33
CA PRO A 17 -14.87 -26.76 7.71
C PRO A 17 -14.33 -25.34 7.79
N SER A 18 -14.90 -24.39 7.01
CA SER A 18 -14.54 -22.97 7.03
C SER A 18 -15.78 -22.11 6.84
N ARG A 19 -15.90 -21.05 7.64
CA ARG A 19 -17.00 -20.08 7.58
C ARG A 19 -16.58 -18.74 8.18
N ILE A 20 -17.31 -17.70 7.84
CA ILE A 20 -17.33 -16.42 8.60
C ILE A 20 -18.70 -16.24 9.20
N TYR A 21 -18.79 -15.72 10.41
CA TYR A 21 -20.04 -15.50 11.13
C TYR A 21 -19.91 -14.45 12.22
N MET A 22 -21.03 -13.88 12.64
CA MET A 22 -21.08 -12.97 13.79
C MET A 22 -21.28 -13.78 15.09
N LYS A 23 -20.37 -13.58 16.08
CA LYS A 23 -20.43 -14.33 17.37
C LYS A 23 -21.72 -14.09 18.14
N ASP A 24 -22.33 -12.91 18.02
CA ASP A 24 -23.58 -12.54 18.65
C ASP A 24 -24.83 -12.95 17.86
N GLY A 25 -24.65 -13.59 16.70
CA GLY A 25 -25.73 -14.02 15.81
C GLY A 25 -26.36 -12.90 14.97
N SER A 26 -25.83 -11.69 15.04
CA SER A 26 -26.26 -10.59 14.18
C SER A 26 -25.96 -10.85 12.70
N GLU A 27 -26.49 -10.03 11.82
CA GLU A 27 -26.17 -10.09 10.39
C GLU A 27 -24.74 -9.65 10.12
N LEU A 28 -24.07 -10.29 9.13
CA LEU A 28 -22.73 -9.88 8.68
C LEU A 28 -22.78 -8.45 8.13
N PRO A 29 -21.81 -7.59 8.47
CA PRO A 29 -21.75 -6.22 7.93
C PRO A 29 -21.30 -6.17 6.46
N VAL A 30 -21.19 -7.31 5.79
CA VAL A 30 -20.76 -7.44 4.40
C VAL A 30 -21.77 -8.20 3.56
N LYS A 31 -21.88 -7.79 2.29
CA LYS A 31 -22.71 -8.45 1.28
C LYS A 31 -21.86 -8.77 0.05
N VAL A 32 -21.82 -10.03 -0.36
CA VAL A 32 -21.18 -10.43 -1.61
C VAL A 32 -22.13 -10.14 -2.77
N LEU A 33 -21.73 -9.23 -3.66
CA LEU A 33 -22.50 -8.83 -4.84
C LEU A 33 -22.13 -9.66 -6.07
N SER A 34 -20.88 -10.15 -6.16
CA SER A 34 -20.38 -10.99 -7.24
C SER A 34 -19.23 -11.86 -6.74
N GLY A 35 -19.00 -12.99 -7.40
CA GLY A 35 -17.94 -13.94 -7.07
C GLY A 35 -18.24 -14.83 -5.87
N LYS A 36 -17.19 -15.45 -5.34
CA LYS A 36 -17.21 -16.32 -4.14
C LYS A 36 -15.91 -16.10 -3.37
N PRO A 37 -15.81 -15.03 -2.55
CA PRO A 37 -14.59 -14.74 -1.80
C PRO A 37 -14.26 -15.90 -0.83
N GLY A 38 -12.99 -16.25 -0.74
CA GLY A 38 -12.49 -17.21 0.21
C GLY A 38 -12.06 -16.57 1.53
N TYR A 39 -11.52 -17.40 2.42
CA TYR A 39 -11.10 -17.02 3.76
C TYR A 39 -10.07 -15.87 3.75
N ILE A 40 -8.99 -16.00 2.96
CA ILE A 40 -7.95 -14.95 2.84
C ILE A 40 -8.52 -13.69 2.21
N ASN A 41 -9.44 -13.83 1.23
CA ASN A 41 -10.08 -12.67 0.61
C ASN A 41 -10.86 -11.83 1.62
N PHE A 42 -11.57 -12.45 2.56
CA PHE A 42 -12.26 -11.71 3.63
C PHE A 42 -11.29 -11.09 4.64
N LEU A 43 -10.16 -11.73 4.94
CA LEU A 43 -9.12 -11.11 5.76
C LEU A 43 -8.56 -9.86 5.08
N ASP A 44 -8.22 -9.95 3.78
CA ASP A 44 -7.78 -8.78 3.01
C ASP A 44 -8.85 -7.69 2.97
N ALA A 45 -10.12 -8.06 2.68
CA ALA A 45 -11.24 -7.14 2.60
C ALA A 45 -11.46 -6.34 3.89
N LEU A 46 -11.53 -7.04 5.03
CA LEU A 46 -11.88 -6.40 6.29
C LEU A 46 -10.73 -5.59 6.89
N ASN A 47 -9.49 -6.02 6.72
CA ASN A 47 -8.33 -5.24 7.15
C ASN A 47 -8.13 -4.00 6.26
N SER A 48 -8.24 -4.14 4.94
CA SER A 48 -8.10 -3.02 4.02
C SER A 48 -9.24 -1.99 4.16
N TRP A 49 -10.46 -2.44 4.46
CA TRP A 49 -11.58 -1.53 4.74
C TRP A 49 -11.31 -0.64 5.96
N GLN A 50 -10.82 -1.21 7.05
CA GLN A 50 -10.48 -0.43 8.24
C GLN A 50 -9.42 0.63 7.91
N LEU A 51 -8.38 0.27 7.16
CA LEU A 51 -7.32 1.18 6.74
C LEU A 51 -7.89 2.36 5.95
N VAL A 52 -8.67 2.11 4.90
CA VAL A 52 -9.16 3.20 4.03
C VAL A 52 -10.19 4.08 4.74
N ARG A 53 -11.01 3.52 5.64
CA ARG A 53 -11.91 4.28 6.48
C ARG A 53 -11.15 5.24 7.38
N GLU A 54 -10.12 4.77 8.09
CA GLU A 54 -9.30 5.61 8.96
C GLU A 54 -8.54 6.68 8.18
N LEU A 55 -8.00 6.37 7.00
CA LEU A 55 -7.35 7.37 6.14
C LEU A 55 -8.32 8.49 5.75
N LYS A 56 -9.55 8.14 5.35
CA LYS A 56 -10.56 9.14 5.03
C LYS A 56 -10.94 9.98 6.24
N GLU A 57 -11.14 9.36 7.39
CA GLU A 57 -11.47 10.07 8.64
C GLU A 57 -10.35 11.04 9.06
N ALA A 58 -9.09 10.63 8.95
CA ALA A 58 -7.95 11.43 9.37
C ALA A 58 -7.58 12.56 8.41
N THR A 59 -7.80 12.37 7.10
CA THR A 59 -7.35 13.32 6.07
C THR A 59 -8.48 14.12 5.43
N GLY A 60 -9.74 13.66 5.55
CA GLY A 60 -10.89 14.23 4.84
C GLY A 60 -10.91 13.92 3.33
N LEU A 61 -9.96 13.13 2.83
CA LEU A 61 -9.81 12.80 1.41
C LEU A 61 -10.32 11.37 1.14
N PRO A 62 -10.90 11.09 -0.04
CA PRO A 62 -11.12 9.73 -0.48
C PRO A 62 -9.84 8.91 -0.41
N ALA A 63 -9.93 7.67 0.05
CA ALA A 63 -8.77 6.82 0.26
C ALA A 63 -8.96 5.43 -0.35
N ALA A 64 -7.87 4.81 -0.76
CA ALA A 64 -7.86 3.45 -1.27
C ALA A 64 -6.63 2.68 -0.82
N ALA A 65 -6.73 1.35 -0.84
CA ALA A 65 -5.63 0.44 -0.56
C ALA A 65 -5.61 -0.72 -1.55
N SER A 66 -4.42 -1.25 -1.78
CA SER A 66 -4.15 -2.50 -2.47
C SER A 66 -3.57 -3.48 -1.46
N PHE A 67 -4.31 -4.54 -1.14
CA PHE A 67 -3.93 -5.54 -0.14
C PHE A 67 -3.54 -6.86 -0.77
N LYS A 68 -2.59 -7.53 -0.16
CA LYS A 68 -2.22 -8.89 -0.50
C LYS A 68 -1.59 -9.58 0.70
N HIS A 69 -2.01 -10.83 0.97
CA HIS A 69 -1.54 -11.59 2.13
C HIS A 69 -1.72 -10.85 3.47
N VAL A 70 -2.89 -10.24 3.63
CA VAL A 70 -3.32 -9.53 4.85
C VAL A 70 -2.38 -8.36 5.22
N SER A 71 -1.76 -7.74 4.22
CA SER A 71 -0.95 -6.53 4.39
C SER A 71 -1.10 -5.59 3.20
N PRO A 72 -0.98 -4.28 3.37
CA PRO A 72 -1.00 -3.35 2.25
C PRO A 72 0.25 -3.49 1.39
N ALA A 73 0.07 -3.71 0.09
CA ALA A 73 1.09 -3.47 -0.92
C ALA A 73 1.23 -1.96 -1.17
N GLY A 74 0.13 -1.22 -1.00
CA GLY A 74 0.09 0.22 -1.06
C GLY A 74 -1.23 0.78 -0.51
N ALA A 75 -1.20 2.05 -0.13
CA ALA A 75 -2.34 2.83 0.31
C ALA A 75 -2.15 4.29 -0.13
N ALA A 76 -3.23 5.00 -0.43
CA ALA A 76 -3.14 6.38 -0.87
C ALA A 76 -4.44 7.15 -0.64
N VAL A 77 -4.31 8.48 -0.62
CA VAL A 77 -5.44 9.41 -0.65
C VAL A 77 -5.63 9.99 -2.06
N GLY A 78 -6.85 10.47 -2.33
CA GLY A 78 -7.32 10.87 -3.66
C GLY A 78 -6.82 12.23 -4.14
N LEU A 79 -5.50 12.44 -4.14
CA LEU A 79 -4.88 13.61 -4.74
C LEU A 79 -4.77 13.43 -6.27
N PRO A 80 -4.83 14.52 -7.07
CA PRO A 80 -4.67 14.44 -8.52
C PRO A 80 -3.36 13.77 -8.93
N LEU A 81 -3.39 13.05 -10.06
CA LEU A 81 -2.18 12.47 -10.65
C LEU A 81 -1.42 13.52 -11.46
N SER A 82 -0.11 13.58 -11.28
CA SER A 82 0.77 14.31 -12.18
C SER A 82 0.87 13.64 -13.56
N ASP A 83 1.40 14.36 -14.55
CA ASP A 83 1.63 13.75 -15.88
C ASP A 83 2.58 12.57 -15.84
N VAL A 84 3.54 12.56 -14.91
CA VAL A 84 4.45 11.44 -14.70
C VAL A 84 3.74 10.27 -14.07
N ASP A 85 2.91 10.51 -13.03
CA ASP A 85 2.09 9.47 -12.40
C ASP A 85 1.18 8.78 -13.43
N ARG A 86 0.53 9.58 -14.30
CA ARG A 86 -0.33 9.04 -15.36
C ARG A 86 0.42 8.07 -16.27
N LYS A 87 1.67 8.39 -16.64
CA LYS A 87 2.51 7.53 -17.49
C LYS A 87 2.93 6.24 -16.78
N ILE A 88 3.44 6.34 -15.55
CA ILE A 88 3.93 5.16 -14.82
C ILE A 88 2.81 4.23 -14.37
N TYR A 89 1.56 4.74 -14.28
CA TYR A 89 0.37 3.96 -13.94
C TYR A 89 -0.48 3.57 -15.16
N PHE A 90 -0.02 3.88 -16.37
CA PHE A 90 -0.67 3.53 -17.65
C PHE A 90 -2.09 4.07 -17.78
N VAL A 91 -2.29 5.33 -17.40
CA VAL A 91 -3.55 6.08 -17.47
C VAL A 91 -3.37 7.46 -18.16
N ASP A 92 -2.31 7.61 -18.94
CA ASP A 92 -2.00 8.82 -19.70
C ASP A 92 -3.03 9.15 -20.78
N ASP A 93 -3.69 8.12 -21.35
CA ASP A 93 -4.77 8.25 -22.32
C ASP A 93 -6.18 8.36 -21.68
N GLU A 94 -6.27 8.24 -20.35
CA GLU A 94 -7.55 8.35 -19.64
C GLU A 94 -7.96 9.82 -19.48
N GLY A 95 -9.24 10.11 -19.58
CA GLY A 95 -9.78 11.44 -19.35
C GLY A 95 -9.68 11.90 -17.91
N GLU A 96 -10.65 12.70 -17.46
CA GLU A 96 -10.74 13.11 -16.07
C GLU A 96 -10.98 11.90 -15.15
N LEU A 97 -10.17 11.82 -14.08
CA LEU A 97 -10.25 10.78 -13.06
C LEU A 97 -10.88 11.35 -11.79
N SER A 98 -11.79 10.60 -11.20
CA SER A 98 -12.37 10.95 -9.91
C SER A 98 -11.33 10.85 -8.78
N PRO A 99 -11.52 11.55 -7.65
CA PRO A 99 -10.60 11.43 -6.51
C PRO A 99 -10.45 9.98 -6.00
N ILE A 100 -11.53 9.18 -6.01
CA ILE A 100 -11.43 7.78 -5.57
C ILE A 100 -10.69 6.91 -6.59
N ALA A 101 -10.82 7.18 -7.89
CA ALA A 101 -10.00 6.54 -8.92
C ALA A 101 -8.51 6.90 -8.74
N CYS A 102 -8.19 8.19 -8.53
CA CYS A 102 -6.82 8.63 -8.25
C CYS A 102 -6.25 7.92 -7.01
N ALA A 103 -7.03 7.79 -5.93
CA ALA A 103 -6.59 7.08 -4.72
C ALA A 103 -6.20 5.62 -5.02
N TYR A 104 -7.05 4.87 -5.74
CA TYR A 104 -6.75 3.46 -6.05
C TYR A 104 -5.61 3.30 -7.05
N ILE A 105 -5.57 4.13 -8.09
CA ILE A 105 -4.46 4.12 -9.05
C ILE A 105 -3.12 4.34 -8.35
N ARG A 106 -3.04 5.29 -7.41
CA ARG A 106 -1.87 5.54 -6.58
C ARG A 106 -1.56 4.37 -5.65
N ALA A 107 -2.54 3.88 -4.89
CA ALA A 107 -2.37 2.79 -3.93
C ALA A 107 -1.83 1.51 -4.61
N ARG A 108 -2.41 1.14 -5.77
CA ARG A 108 -1.96 0.00 -6.55
C ARG A 108 -0.64 0.27 -7.28
N GLY A 109 -0.47 1.50 -7.74
CA GLY A 109 0.66 1.93 -8.57
C GLY A 109 1.99 1.97 -7.83
N ALA A 110 1.97 2.11 -6.52
CA ALA A 110 3.17 2.21 -5.69
C ALA A 110 4.08 0.97 -5.81
N ASP A 111 3.51 -0.22 -5.73
CA ASP A 111 4.20 -1.49 -5.89
C ASP A 111 3.37 -2.39 -6.80
N ARG A 112 3.52 -2.19 -8.11
CA ARG A 112 2.72 -2.89 -9.12
C ARG A 112 2.99 -4.39 -9.14
N MET A 113 4.18 -4.82 -8.73
CA MET A 113 4.54 -6.24 -8.65
C MET A 113 3.82 -6.93 -7.49
N SER A 114 3.85 -6.34 -6.30
CA SER A 114 3.14 -6.87 -5.13
C SER A 114 1.62 -6.77 -5.28
N SER A 115 1.13 -5.78 -6.03
CA SER A 115 -0.30 -5.60 -6.31
C SER A 115 -0.88 -6.53 -7.39
N TYR A 116 -0.08 -7.39 -7.99
CA TYR A 116 -0.57 -8.41 -8.91
C TYR A 116 -1.44 -9.45 -8.18
N GLY A 117 -2.74 -9.47 -8.46
CA GLY A 117 -3.71 -10.29 -7.75
C GLY A 117 -4.10 -9.70 -6.38
N ASP A 118 -4.17 -8.39 -6.28
CA ASP A 118 -4.54 -7.65 -5.07
C ASP A 118 -6.02 -7.77 -4.70
N TRP A 119 -6.31 -7.33 -3.48
CA TRP A 119 -7.64 -6.96 -3.03
C TRP A 119 -7.73 -5.44 -2.92
N ALA A 120 -8.62 -4.84 -3.68
CA ALA A 120 -8.87 -3.41 -3.66
C ALA A 120 -9.80 -3.02 -2.52
N ALA A 121 -9.50 -1.93 -1.83
CA ALA A 121 -10.42 -1.30 -0.87
C ALA A 121 -10.60 0.18 -1.17
N LEU A 122 -11.83 0.65 -1.09
CA LEU A 122 -12.19 2.04 -1.34
C LEU A 122 -12.99 2.59 -0.15
N SER A 123 -12.65 3.79 0.30
CA SER A 123 -13.39 4.48 1.38
C SER A 123 -14.72 5.06 0.94
N ASP A 124 -14.93 5.18 -0.36
CA ASP A 124 -16.10 5.79 -1.00
C ASP A 124 -16.75 4.84 -2.02
N VAL A 125 -17.91 5.25 -2.52
CA VAL A 125 -18.61 4.52 -3.58
C VAL A 125 -17.69 4.35 -4.78
N CYS A 126 -17.55 3.11 -5.25
CA CYS A 126 -16.81 2.81 -6.48
C CYS A 126 -17.57 3.35 -7.68
N ASP A 127 -16.95 4.25 -8.42
CA ASP A 127 -17.50 4.81 -9.66
C ASP A 127 -17.03 4.05 -10.91
N GLU A 128 -17.60 4.43 -12.06
CA GLU A 128 -17.30 3.82 -13.33
C GLU A 128 -15.81 3.92 -13.69
N ARG A 129 -15.15 5.08 -13.44
CA ARG A 129 -13.74 5.29 -13.77
C ARG A 129 -12.83 4.35 -12.99
N THR A 130 -13.08 4.20 -11.69
CA THR A 130 -12.37 3.24 -10.85
C THR A 130 -12.58 1.80 -11.33
N ALA A 131 -13.81 1.44 -11.66
CA ALA A 131 -14.12 0.09 -12.17
C ALA A 131 -13.45 -0.20 -13.50
N LEU A 132 -13.38 0.76 -14.42
CA LEU A 132 -12.67 0.62 -15.71
C LEU A 132 -11.17 0.40 -15.49
N TYR A 133 -10.54 1.12 -14.58
CA TYR A 133 -9.14 0.87 -14.24
C TYR A 133 -8.93 -0.55 -13.69
N ILE A 134 -9.74 -0.97 -12.72
CA ILE A 134 -9.69 -2.32 -12.14
C ILE A 134 -9.91 -3.40 -13.21
N LYS A 135 -10.77 -3.15 -14.18
CA LYS A 135 -11.04 -4.09 -15.30
C LYS A 135 -9.78 -4.51 -16.03
N HIS A 136 -8.84 -3.60 -16.22
CA HIS A 136 -7.58 -3.82 -16.94
C HIS A 136 -6.45 -4.40 -16.09
N GLU A 137 -6.62 -4.46 -14.77
CA GLU A 137 -5.62 -4.96 -13.83
C GLU A 137 -5.90 -6.41 -13.41
N VAL A 138 -4.85 -7.13 -12.99
CA VAL A 138 -5.00 -8.44 -12.34
C VAL A 138 -5.27 -8.20 -10.86
N SER A 139 -6.52 -8.39 -10.46
CA SER A 139 -7.03 -8.17 -9.10
C SER A 139 -7.94 -9.34 -8.71
N ASP A 140 -8.05 -9.68 -7.46
CA ASP A 140 -8.87 -10.80 -6.97
C ASP A 140 -10.22 -10.38 -6.44
N GLY A 141 -10.35 -9.16 -5.96
CA GLY A 141 -11.61 -8.63 -5.48
C GLY A 141 -11.54 -7.19 -5.03
N ILE A 142 -12.68 -6.69 -4.58
CA ILE A 142 -12.85 -5.33 -4.11
C ILE A 142 -13.84 -5.28 -2.95
N ILE A 143 -13.60 -4.37 -2.00
CA ILE A 143 -14.54 -3.95 -0.97
C ILE A 143 -14.75 -2.43 -1.05
N ALA A 144 -16.01 -2.00 -0.97
CA ALA A 144 -16.39 -0.60 -0.93
C ALA A 144 -17.76 -0.44 -0.22
N PRO A 145 -18.11 0.76 0.28
CA PRO A 145 -19.41 1.01 0.89
C PRO A 145 -20.56 0.96 -0.13
N GLY A 146 -20.27 1.09 -1.41
CA GLY A 146 -21.25 1.02 -2.49
C GLY A 146 -20.58 1.01 -3.88
N TYR A 147 -21.41 0.87 -4.89
CA TYR A 147 -21.00 0.83 -6.30
C TYR A 147 -22.03 1.55 -7.13
N THR A 148 -21.60 2.39 -8.11
CA THR A 148 -22.57 2.87 -9.12
C THR A 148 -23.05 1.70 -9.96
N PRO A 149 -24.24 1.78 -10.59
CA PRO A 149 -24.76 0.72 -11.45
C PRO A 149 -23.76 0.31 -12.56
N GLU A 150 -23.08 1.29 -13.16
CA GLU A 150 -22.08 1.10 -14.20
C GLU A 150 -20.85 0.37 -13.66
N ALA A 151 -20.33 0.80 -12.50
CA ALA A 151 -19.20 0.17 -11.83
C ALA A 151 -19.51 -1.29 -11.49
N LEU A 152 -20.68 -1.54 -10.90
CA LEU A 152 -21.10 -2.89 -10.55
C LEU A 152 -21.22 -3.80 -11.79
N ALA A 153 -21.76 -3.29 -12.89
CA ALA A 153 -21.87 -4.03 -14.13
C ALA A 153 -20.49 -4.43 -14.70
N ILE A 154 -19.54 -3.47 -14.72
CA ILE A 154 -18.17 -3.69 -15.20
C ILE A 154 -17.46 -4.74 -14.33
N LEU A 155 -17.50 -4.58 -13.00
CA LEU A 155 -16.80 -5.46 -12.07
C LEU A 155 -17.42 -6.86 -12.03
N SER A 156 -18.74 -6.97 -12.08
CA SER A 156 -19.43 -8.27 -12.08
C SER A 156 -19.17 -9.07 -13.36
N ALA A 157 -18.89 -8.40 -14.48
CA ALA A 157 -18.52 -9.09 -15.75
C ALA A 157 -17.05 -9.54 -15.78
N LYS A 158 -16.19 -8.99 -14.92
CA LYS A 158 -14.76 -9.32 -14.87
C LYS A 158 -14.53 -10.79 -14.51
N LYS A 159 -13.45 -11.40 -15.06
CA LYS A 159 -13.13 -12.84 -14.88
C LYS A 159 -14.29 -13.78 -15.25
N GLY A 160 -15.12 -13.38 -16.25
CA GLY A 160 -16.28 -14.18 -16.64
C GLY A 160 -17.32 -14.34 -15.52
N GLY A 161 -17.55 -13.30 -14.75
CA GLY A 161 -18.52 -13.28 -13.63
C GLY A 161 -17.99 -13.84 -12.31
N LYS A 162 -16.68 -14.04 -12.18
CA LYS A 162 -16.04 -14.63 -10.99
C LYS A 162 -15.22 -13.64 -10.17
N TYR A 163 -15.19 -12.37 -10.56
CA TYR A 163 -14.52 -11.33 -9.77
C TYR A 163 -15.29 -11.08 -8.48
N ASN A 164 -14.57 -11.00 -7.37
CA ASN A 164 -15.19 -10.83 -6.06
C ASN A 164 -15.55 -9.36 -5.83
N VAL A 165 -16.83 -9.07 -5.63
CA VAL A 165 -17.33 -7.73 -5.30
C VAL A 165 -18.06 -7.81 -3.97
N VAL A 166 -17.53 -7.12 -2.97
CA VAL A 166 -18.07 -7.10 -1.60
C VAL A 166 -18.49 -5.68 -1.24
N GLN A 167 -19.70 -5.53 -0.78
CA GLN A 167 -20.21 -4.29 -0.18
C GLN A 167 -20.12 -4.40 1.33
N ILE A 168 -19.62 -3.36 1.99
CA ILE A 168 -19.56 -3.22 3.45
C ILE A 168 -20.59 -2.19 3.92
N ASP A 169 -21.18 -2.42 5.08
CA ASP A 169 -21.92 -1.40 5.80
C ASP A 169 -20.94 -0.37 6.40
N PRO A 170 -20.92 0.88 5.91
CA PRO A 170 -19.96 1.88 6.38
C PRO A 170 -20.20 2.30 7.84
N ASP A 171 -21.43 2.12 8.35
CA ASP A 171 -21.83 2.52 9.70
C ASP A 171 -21.57 1.43 10.74
N TYR A 172 -21.13 0.23 10.29
CA TYR A 172 -20.81 -0.86 11.20
C TYR A 172 -19.64 -0.51 12.12
N VAL A 173 -19.85 -0.71 13.41
CA VAL A 173 -18.83 -0.57 14.45
C VAL A 173 -18.53 -1.96 15.03
N CYS A 174 -17.26 -2.35 14.97
CA CYS A 174 -16.81 -3.62 15.54
C CYS A 174 -16.90 -3.61 17.08
N PRO A 175 -16.93 -4.79 17.73
CA PRO A 175 -16.91 -4.91 19.19
C PRO A 175 -15.69 -4.23 19.82
N ALA A 176 -15.85 -3.81 21.08
CA ALA A 176 -14.78 -3.17 21.85
C ALA A 176 -13.59 -4.10 22.13
N THR A 177 -13.79 -5.41 22.06
CA THR A 177 -12.75 -6.42 22.22
C THR A 177 -12.68 -7.33 21.01
N GLU A 178 -11.50 -7.84 20.73
CA GLU A 178 -11.23 -8.84 19.70
C GLU A 178 -10.53 -10.05 20.29
N THR A 179 -10.73 -11.22 19.68
CA THR A 179 -10.15 -12.47 20.15
C THR A 179 -9.43 -13.21 19.02
N LYS A 180 -8.34 -13.87 19.37
CA LYS A 180 -7.55 -14.74 18.50
C LYS A 180 -7.23 -16.05 19.20
N ASP A 181 -7.48 -17.16 18.53
CA ASP A 181 -7.19 -18.49 19.06
C ASP A 181 -5.85 -19.01 18.52
N VAL A 182 -4.95 -19.39 19.43
CA VAL A 182 -3.67 -19.99 19.08
C VAL A 182 -3.49 -21.26 19.91
N PHE A 183 -3.39 -22.38 19.27
CA PHE A 183 -3.22 -23.69 19.90
C PHE A 183 -4.30 -24.01 20.97
N GLY A 184 -5.56 -23.58 20.72
CA GLY A 184 -6.68 -23.76 21.65
C GLY A 184 -6.72 -22.79 22.84
N ILE A 185 -5.79 -21.84 22.91
CA ILE A 185 -5.80 -20.75 23.88
C ILE A 185 -6.36 -19.52 23.21
N THR A 186 -7.39 -18.92 23.80
CA THR A 186 -7.99 -17.68 23.32
C THR A 186 -7.26 -16.50 23.92
N PHE A 187 -6.76 -15.63 23.06
CA PHE A 187 -6.24 -14.30 23.41
C PHE A 187 -7.36 -13.29 23.22
N GLU A 188 -7.56 -12.41 24.20
CA GLU A 188 -8.51 -11.30 24.13
C GLU A 188 -7.78 -9.99 24.41
N GLN A 189 -8.07 -8.97 23.61
CA GLN A 189 -7.57 -7.62 23.80
C GLN A 189 -8.60 -6.58 23.39
N GLY A 190 -8.41 -5.32 23.80
CA GLY A 190 -9.19 -4.23 23.28
C GLY A 190 -8.95 -4.06 21.78
N HIS A 191 -10.02 -3.77 21.02
CA HIS A 191 -9.85 -3.40 19.62
C HIS A 191 -9.05 -2.10 19.49
N ASN A 192 -8.16 -2.02 18.50
CA ASN A 192 -7.28 -0.87 18.34
C ASN A 192 -8.02 0.33 17.73
N PHE A 193 -8.77 1.06 18.56
CA PHE A 193 -9.46 2.31 18.21
C PHE A 193 -8.58 3.56 18.32
N PHE A 194 -7.27 3.39 18.52
CA PHE A 194 -6.37 4.53 18.61
C PHE A 194 -6.42 5.35 17.32
N ARG A 195 -6.72 6.65 17.44
CA ARG A 195 -6.80 7.58 16.31
C ARG A 195 -5.42 8.14 15.98
N ILE A 196 -5.10 8.12 14.71
CA ILE A 196 -3.90 8.73 14.15
C ILE A 196 -4.34 10.02 13.46
N ASP A 197 -3.93 11.15 14.04
CA ASP A 197 -4.23 12.49 13.55
C ASP A 197 -3.01 13.41 13.67
N ARG A 198 -3.18 14.69 13.35
CA ARG A 198 -2.09 15.68 13.37
C ARG A 198 -1.53 15.95 14.77
N ASP A 199 -2.33 15.80 15.83
CA ASP A 199 -1.89 16.03 17.20
C ASP A 199 -0.79 15.05 17.61
N LEU A 200 -0.80 13.85 17.01
CA LEU A 200 0.23 12.84 17.22
C LEU A 200 1.63 13.26 16.72
N LEU A 201 1.70 14.26 15.85
CA LEU A 201 2.93 14.76 15.24
C LEU A 201 3.51 15.99 15.96
N ALA A 202 2.95 16.38 17.11
CA ALA A 202 3.31 17.62 17.80
C ALA A 202 4.72 17.61 18.42
N ASP A 203 5.23 16.43 18.82
CA ASP A 203 6.54 16.30 19.46
C ASP A 203 7.66 16.13 18.43
N VAL A 204 8.06 17.23 17.81
CA VAL A 204 9.19 17.23 16.86
C VAL A 204 10.50 17.33 17.63
N VAL A 205 11.31 16.28 17.59
CA VAL A 205 12.50 16.11 18.46
C VAL A 205 13.81 16.57 17.83
N THR A 206 13.90 16.70 16.51
CA THR A 206 15.08 17.16 15.76
C THR A 206 15.28 18.67 15.81
N ALA A 207 16.47 19.15 15.39
CA ALA A 207 16.75 20.59 15.27
C ALA A 207 15.85 21.27 14.23
N ASN A 208 15.64 20.64 13.08
CA ASN A 208 14.64 21.08 12.11
C ASN A 208 13.24 20.74 12.64
N LYS A 209 12.40 21.79 12.80
CA LYS A 209 11.02 21.67 13.30
C LYS A 209 9.98 21.84 12.19
N ASP A 210 10.40 22.08 10.96
CA ASP A 210 9.49 22.40 9.87
C ASP A 210 8.94 21.12 9.24
N ILE A 211 7.65 20.85 9.48
CA ILE A 211 6.89 19.75 8.86
C ILE A 211 5.70 20.38 8.13
N PRO A 212 5.82 20.62 6.81
CA PRO A 212 4.74 21.22 6.03
C PRO A 212 3.49 20.34 6.01
N GLU A 213 2.33 20.93 5.72
CA GLU A 213 1.04 20.22 5.73
C GLU A 213 1.03 18.98 4.85
N SER A 214 1.66 19.02 3.69
CA SER A 214 1.79 17.86 2.80
C SER A 214 2.54 16.70 3.46
N ALA A 215 3.63 16.99 4.17
CA ALA A 215 4.40 15.99 4.92
C ALA A 215 3.62 15.46 6.14
N GLN A 216 2.79 16.29 6.79
CA GLN A 216 1.90 15.81 7.87
C GLN A 216 0.87 14.81 7.32
N ILE A 217 0.29 15.06 6.15
CA ILE A 217 -0.60 14.11 5.46
C ILE A 217 0.16 12.81 5.16
N ASP A 218 1.38 12.91 4.64
CA ASP A 218 2.21 11.73 4.34
C ASP A 218 2.56 10.94 5.59
N MET A 219 2.85 11.59 6.73
CA MET A 219 3.05 10.94 8.02
C MET A 219 1.80 10.18 8.46
N ILE A 220 0.61 10.79 8.37
CA ILE A 220 -0.66 10.15 8.69
C ILE A 220 -0.90 8.94 7.79
N VAL A 221 -0.69 9.07 6.48
CA VAL A 221 -0.80 7.95 5.53
C VAL A 221 0.15 6.83 5.91
N SER A 222 1.41 7.14 6.26
CA SER A 222 2.39 6.12 6.64
C SER A 222 1.98 5.39 7.92
N LEU A 223 1.60 6.11 8.97
CA LEU A 223 1.24 5.53 10.27
C LEU A 223 -0.03 4.68 10.20
N ILE A 224 -1.08 5.15 9.50
CA ILE A 224 -2.31 4.37 9.32
C ILE A 224 -2.03 3.12 8.46
N THR A 225 -1.20 3.24 7.42
CA THR A 225 -0.76 2.06 6.63
C THR A 225 -0.07 1.02 7.53
N LEU A 226 0.82 1.46 8.42
CA LEU A 226 1.54 0.58 9.34
C LEU A 226 0.65 -0.06 10.40
N LYS A 227 -0.40 0.62 10.86
CA LYS A 227 -1.39 0.07 11.80
C LYS A 227 -2.04 -1.22 11.28
N TYR A 228 -2.05 -1.43 9.97
CA TYR A 228 -2.62 -2.61 9.29
C TYR A 228 -1.55 -3.43 8.55
N THR A 229 -0.28 -3.22 8.87
CA THR A 229 0.85 -3.94 8.26
C THR A 229 1.49 -4.88 9.26
N GLN A 230 1.71 -6.14 8.87
CA GLN A 230 2.41 -7.13 9.70
C GLN A 230 3.75 -6.59 10.21
N SER A 231 3.92 -6.58 11.52
CA SER A 231 5.14 -6.07 12.18
C SER A 231 6.34 -7.05 12.07
N ASN A 232 7.59 -6.56 12.18
CA ASN A 232 7.96 -5.15 12.15
C ASN A 232 7.67 -4.55 10.79
N SER A 233 7.32 -3.27 10.77
CA SER A 233 7.01 -2.62 9.51
C SER A 233 7.48 -1.16 9.46
N VAL A 234 7.79 -0.71 8.22
CA VAL A 234 8.21 0.65 7.88
C VAL A 234 7.56 1.02 6.57
N CYS A 235 7.10 2.26 6.42
CA CYS A 235 6.43 2.75 5.22
C CYS A 235 7.02 4.08 4.75
N CYS A 236 7.46 4.12 3.49
CA CYS A 236 7.82 5.35 2.79
C CYS A 236 6.60 5.90 2.06
N VAL A 237 6.35 7.19 2.22
CA VAL A 237 5.20 7.89 1.62
C VAL A 237 5.66 9.16 0.92
N LYS A 238 5.03 9.49 -0.20
CA LYS A 238 5.23 10.74 -0.92
C LYS A 238 3.92 11.16 -1.60
N ASP A 239 3.59 12.44 -1.45
CA ASP A 239 2.41 13.05 -2.09
C ASP A 239 1.11 12.26 -1.83
N GLY A 240 0.87 11.88 -0.57
CA GLY A 240 -0.32 11.14 -0.14
C GLY A 240 -0.38 9.67 -0.55
N GLN A 241 0.76 9.07 -0.93
CA GLN A 241 0.85 7.71 -1.44
C GLN A 241 1.98 6.94 -0.77
N ALA A 242 1.68 5.77 -0.23
CA ALA A 242 2.69 4.81 0.18
C ALA A 242 3.47 4.33 -1.06
N ILE A 243 4.76 4.61 -1.11
CA ILE A 243 5.65 4.28 -2.23
C ILE A 243 6.58 3.10 -1.95
N GLY A 244 6.62 2.63 -0.70
CA GLY A 244 7.35 1.44 -0.32
C GLY A 244 6.97 0.98 1.08
N VAL A 245 6.46 -0.24 1.21
CA VAL A 245 6.09 -0.87 2.48
C VAL A 245 7.03 -2.04 2.73
N GLY A 246 7.77 -1.99 3.83
CA GLY A 246 8.55 -3.10 4.36
C GLY A 246 7.80 -3.74 5.52
N ALA A 247 7.35 -4.99 5.34
CA ALA A 247 6.45 -5.68 6.25
C ALA A 247 7.05 -7.00 6.75
N GLY A 248 6.67 -7.41 7.97
CA GLY A 248 6.88 -8.75 8.51
C GLY A 248 8.34 -9.15 8.74
N GLN A 249 9.24 -8.19 8.92
CA GLN A 249 10.65 -8.51 9.16
C GLN A 249 10.97 -8.56 10.65
N GLN A 250 11.83 -9.50 11.07
CA GLN A 250 12.26 -9.61 12.46
C GLN A 250 13.24 -8.49 12.86
N SER A 251 13.94 -7.87 11.89
CA SER A 251 14.86 -6.78 12.12
C SER A 251 14.32 -5.46 11.57
N ARG A 252 14.33 -4.40 12.40
CA ARG A 252 13.88 -3.06 11.99
C ARG A 252 14.65 -2.53 10.77
N VAL A 253 15.96 -2.69 10.75
CA VAL A 253 16.80 -2.22 9.62
C VAL A 253 16.47 -2.97 8.32
N HIS A 254 16.03 -4.24 8.38
CA HIS A 254 15.59 -4.97 7.20
C HIS A 254 14.26 -4.41 6.66
N CYS A 255 13.34 -4.00 7.53
CA CYS A 255 12.11 -3.30 7.10
C CYS A 255 12.45 -2.00 6.38
N THR A 256 13.34 -1.18 6.97
CA THR A 256 13.76 0.10 6.38
C THR A 256 14.44 -0.11 5.03
N ARG A 257 15.28 -1.15 4.90
CA ARG A 257 15.90 -1.50 3.61
C ARG A 257 14.85 -1.92 2.58
N LEU A 258 13.92 -2.76 2.95
CA LEU A 258 12.86 -3.24 2.05
C LEU A 258 11.94 -2.09 1.60
N ALA A 259 11.46 -1.27 2.53
CA ALA A 259 10.65 -0.10 2.21
C ALA A 259 11.41 0.87 1.29
N GLY A 260 12.67 1.18 1.61
CA GLY A 260 13.52 2.05 0.80
C GLY A 260 13.79 1.49 -0.59
N ASN A 261 14.07 0.19 -0.73
CA ASN A 261 14.28 -0.42 -2.06
C ASN A 261 13.02 -0.33 -2.93
N LYS A 262 11.84 -0.52 -2.36
CA LYS A 262 10.57 -0.36 -3.09
C LYS A 262 10.33 1.10 -3.47
N ALA A 263 10.60 2.05 -2.58
CA ALA A 263 10.52 3.48 -2.87
C ALA A 263 11.49 3.90 -3.99
N ASP A 264 12.71 3.38 -3.97
CA ASP A 264 13.71 3.61 -5.01
C ASP A 264 13.24 3.06 -6.36
N THR A 265 12.66 1.85 -6.38
CA THR A 265 12.06 1.25 -7.59
C THR A 265 10.92 2.09 -8.15
N TRP A 266 10.01 2.58 -7.27
CA TRP A 266 8.93 3.48 -7.68
C TRP A 266 9.48 4.76 -8.32
N TYR A 267 10.54 5.35 -7.76
CA TYR A 267 11.15 6.56 -8.31
C TYR A 267 11.92 6.29 -9.62
N LEU A 268 12.60 5.14 -9.73
CA LEU A 268 13.27 4.72 -10.95
C LEU A 268 12.31 4.49 -12.13
N ARG A 269 11.06 4.10 -11.87
CA ARG A 269 10.03 4.00 -12.91
C ARG A 269 9.75 5.34 -13.63
N GLN A 270 10.12 6.45 -13.00
CA GLN A 270 9.97 7.82 -13.54
C GLN A 270 11.21 8.26 -14.33
N HIS A 271 12.28 7.47 -14.33
CA HIS A 271 13.51 7.81 -15.06
C HIS A 271 13.24 7.92 -16.57
N PRO A 272 13.82 8.92 -17.29
CA PRO A 272 13.58 9.13 -18.73
C PRO A 272 13.82 7.88 -19.59
N LYS A 273 14.86 7.08 -19.32
CA LYS A 273 15.11 5.81 -20.01
C LYS A 273 13.96 4.80 -19.80
N VAL A 274 13.34 4.76 -18.61
CA VAL A 274 12.21 3.87 -18.30
C VAL A 274 10.94 4.35 -18.99
N LEU A 275 10.65 5.65 -18.92
CA LEU A 275 9.51 6.26 -19.61
C LEU A 275 9.65 6.16 -21.13
N GLY A 276 10.87 6.11 -21.66
CA GLY A 276 11.18 5.97 -23.08
C GLY A 276 11.14 4.55 -23.63
N LEU A 277 10.94 3.51 -22.81
CA LEU A 277 10.87 2.12 -23.25
C LEU A 277 9.80 1.92 -24.32
N LYS A 278 10.16 1.25 -25.41
CA LYS A 278 9.26 0.91 -26.51
C LYS A 278 8.92 -0.57 -26.45
N PHE A 279 7.70 -0.89 -26.07
CA PHE A 279 7.24 -2.27 -25.93
C PHE A 279 6.71 -2.82 -27.26
N VAL A 280 6.70 -4.15 -27.38
CA VAL A 280 6.05 -4.83 -28.52
C VAL A 280 4.55 -4.57 -28.50
N ASP A 281 3.92 -4.55 -29.70
CA ASP A 281 2.50 -4.34 -29.82
C ASP A 281 1.70 -5.43 -29.08
N GLY A 282 0.64 -5.01 -28.41
CA GLY A 282 -0.26 -5.91 -27.68
C GLY A 282 0.30 -6.49 -26.38
N ILE A 283 1.41 -6.00 -25.88
CA ILE A 283 1.94 -6.44 -24.57
C ILE A 283 0.90 -6.19 -23.46
N ARG A 284 0.64 -7.20 -22.64
CA ARG A 284 -0.28 -7.07 -21.51
C ARG A 284 0.33 -6.23 -20.40
N ARG A 285 -0.49 -5.46 -19.67
CA ARG A 285 -0.03 -4.60 -18.55
C ARG A 285 0.88 -5.34 -17.57
N ALA A 286 0.50 -6.53 -17.12
CA ALA A 286 1.32 -7.33 -16.18
C ALA A 286 2.69 -7.69 -16.75
N ASN A 287 2.78 -8.03 -18.04
CA ASN A 287 4.04 -8.34 -18.70
C ASN A 287 4.90 -7.08 -18.87
N ARG A 288 4.27 -5.93 -19.16
CA ARG A 288 4.94 -4.64 -19.22
C ARG A 288 5.51 -4.25 -17.86
N ASP A 289 4.74 -4.44 -16.78
CA ASP A 289 5.20 -4.19 -15.41
C ASP A 289 6.40 -5.05 -15.04
N ASN A 290 6.34 -6.35 -15.35
CA ASN A 290 7.43 -7.28 -15.09
C ASN A 290 8.70 -6.90 -15.89
N ALA A 291 8.56 -6.56 -17.17
CA ALA A 291 9.69 -6.15 -18.00
C ALA A 291 10.34 -4.86 -17.48
N ILE A 292 9.55 -3.90 -16.98
CA ILE A 292 10.07 -2.68 -16.36
C ILE A 292 10.80 -3.00 -15.06
N ASP A 293 10.20 -3.83 -14.20
CA ASP A 293 10.78 -4.20 -12.91
C ASP A 293 12.16 -4.87 -13.07
N VAL A 294 12.23 -5.85 -13.96
CA VAL A 294 13.49 -6.54 -14.29
C VAL A 294 14.50 -5.59 -14.95
N TYR A 295 14.04 -4.73 -15.88
CA TYR A 295 14.92 -3.74 -16.52
C TYR A 295 15.56 -2.76 -15.53
N ILE A 296 14.82 -2.37 -14.48
CA ILE A 296 15.30 -1.49 -13.41
C ILE A 296 16.23 -2.23 -12.45
N SER A 297 16.05 -3.54 -12.28
CA SER A 297 16.83 -4.36 -11.34
C SER A 297 18.29 -4.53 -11.78
N ASP A 298 19.10 -5.20 -10.98
CA ASP A 298 20.45 -5.61 -11.35
C ASP A 298 20.46 -6.87 -12.25
N GLU A 299 19.30 -7.52 -12.41
CA GLU A 299 19.07 -8.72 -13.24
C GLU A 299 18.55 -8.36 -14.64
N HIS A 300 18.80 -7.14 -15.09
CA HIS A 300 18.31 -6.60 -16.37
C HIS A 300 18.68 -7.45 -17.60
N ASP A 301 19.71 -8.28 -17.51
CA ASP A 301 20.08 -9.20 -18.60
C ASP A 301 18.97 -10.21 -18.90
N ASP A 302 18.11 -10.56 -17.94
CA ASP A 302 16.97 -11.45 -18.13
C ASP A 302 15.96 -10.93 -19.16
N VAL A 303 15.94 -9.62 -19.39
CA VAL A 303 15.07 -8.97 -20.41
C VAL A 303 15.86 -8.25 -21.51
N LEU A 304 17.19 -8.10 -21.40
CA LEU A 304 18.03 -7.40 -22.37
C LEU A 304 18.96 -8.32 -23.15
N ALA A 305 19.15 -9.58 -22.74
CA ALA A 305 19.97 -10.55 -23.47
C ALA A 305 19.48 -10.76 -24.90
N GLU A 306 20.39 -11.15 -25.80
CA GLU A 306 20.05 -11.44 -27.18
C GLU A 306 19.12 -12.66 -27.27
N GLY A 307 18.02 -12.51 -28.02
CA GLY A 307 16.95 -13.52 -28.10
C GLY A 307 15.86 -13.36 -27.00
N GLU A 308 16.10 -12.55 -25.96
CA GLU A 308 15.11 -12.27 -24.91
C GLU A 308 14.46 -10.90 -25.08
N TRP A 309 15.25 -9.84 -25.37
CA TRP A 309 14.70 -8.47 -25.45
C TRP A 309 13.59 -8.33 -26.48
N GLN A 310 13.65 -9.08 -27.60
CA GLN A 310 12.66 -9.05 -28.67
C GLN A 310 11.26 -9.52 -28.23
N LYS A 311 11.16 -10.22 -27.08
CA LYS A 311 9.88 -10.67 -26.51
C LYS A 311 9.13 -9.52 -25.81
N TRP A 312 9.86 -8.50 -25.41
CA TRP A 312 9.35 -7.41 -24.54
C TRP A 312 9.36 -6.06 -25.22
N PHE A 313 10.43 -5.77 -25.98
CA PHE A 313 10.69 -4.45 -26.53
C PHE A 313 10.69 -4.45 -28.05
N ALA A 314 10.09 -3.41 -28.66
CA ALA A 314 10.14 -3.18 -30.10
C ALA A 314 11.53 -2.69 -30.56
N VAL A 315 12.26 -2.06 -29.67
CA VAL A 315 13.64 -1.58 -29.85
C VAL A 315 14.43 -1.98 -28.63
N LYS A 316 15.64 -2.57 -28.82
CA LYS A 316 16.50 -2.95 -27.70
C LYS A 316 16.85 -1.72 -26.85
N PRO A 317 16.46 -1.69 -25.57
CA PRO A 317 16.82 -0.58 -24.68
C PRO A 317 18.31 -0.56 -24.36
N GLU A 318 18.83 0.64 -24.09
CA GLU A 318 20.12 0.79 -23.42
C GLU A 318 19.99 0.36 -21.95
N VAL A 319 21.07 -0.17 -21.39
CA VAL A 319 21.12 -0.51 -19.97
C VAL A 319 20.98 0.76 -19.12
N LEU A 320 20.16 0.70 -18.08
CA LEU A 320 20.14 1.70 -17.02
C LEU A 320 21.22 1.32 -16.00
N THR A 321 22.36 2.00 -16.05
CA THR A 321 23.54 1.65 -15.25
C THR A 321 23.33 1.93 -13.76
N ARG A 322 24.17 1.33 -12.91
CA ARG A 322 24.13 1.58 -11.46
C ARG A 322 24.40 3.04 -11.11
N GLU A 323 25.31 3.68 -11.84
CA GLU A 323 25.66 5.09 -11.69
C GLU A 323 24.45 5.99 -12.04
N GLU A 324 23.76 5.69 -13.14
CA GLU A 324 22.55 6.41 -13.55
C GLU A 324 21.42 6.23 -12.53
N LYS A 325 21.19 5.00 -12.04
CA LYS A 325 20.23 4.73 -10.97
C LYS A 325 20.55 5.53 -9.71
N ALA A 326 21.81 5.48 -9.25
CA ALA A 326 22.24 6.20 -8.06
C ALA A 326 22.11 7.72 -8.21
N ALA A 327 22.48 8.27 -9.37
CA ALA A 327 22.36 9.68 -9.67
C ALA A 327 20.88 10.13 -9.68
N TRP A 328 19.98 9.31 -10.25
CA TRP A 328 18.56 9.61 -10.26
C TRP A 328 17.93 9.56 -8.85
N ILE A 329 18.22 8.48 -8.09
CA ILE A 329 17.72 8.33 -6.71
C ILE A 329 18.21 9.48 -5.84
N ALA A 330 19.45 9.96 -6.02
CA ALA A 330 19.98 11.10 -5.27
C ALA A 330 19.23 12.42 -5.51
N THR A 331 18.42 12.53 -6.56
CA THR A 331 17.54 13.68 -6.80
C THR A 331 16.22 13.62 -6.04
N GLN A 332 15.87 12.46 -5.48
CA GLN A 332 14.64 12.30 -4.71
C GLN A 332 14.75 13.01 -3.35
N THR A 333 13.70 13.74 -2.99
CA THR A 333 13.61 14.45 -1.71
C THR A 333 12.16 14.56 -1.28
N GLY A 334 11.93 14.96 -0.03
CA GLY A 334 10.59 15.17 0.51
C GLY A 334 9.83 13.87 0.76
N VAL A 335 10.51 12.73 0.83
CA VAL A 335 9.90 11.45 1.22
C VAL A 335 9.69 11.46 2.72
N THR A 336 8.53 10.98 3.15
CA THR A 336 8.20 10.73 4.55
C THR A 336 8.37 9.26 4.87
N LEU A 337 8.90 8.95 6.06
CA LEU A 337 9.03 7.58 6.55
C LEU A 337 8.33 7.44 7.89
N GLY A 338 7.41 6.46 7.99
CA GLY A 338 6.82 6.02 9.26
C GLY A 338 7.40 4.69 9.72
N SER A 339 7.42 4.48 11.04
CA SER A 339 7.81 3.20 11.65
C SER A 339 6.78 2.79 12.71
N ASP A 340 6.42 1.51 12.76
CA ASP A 340 5.45 0.97 13.73
C ASP A 340 6.03 0.84 15.15
N ALA A 341 7.36 0.97 15.32
CA ALA A 341 8.05 1.04 16.60
C ALA A 341 9.34 1.87 16.48
N PHE A 342 10.01 2.11 17.62
CA PHE A 342 11.21 2.93 17.67
C PHE A 342 12.36 2.38 16.80
N PHE A 343 13.21 3.28 16.33
CA PHE A 343 14.48 2.90 15.73
C PHE A 343 15.52 2.55 16.81
N PRO A 344 16.11 1.34 16.76
CA PRO A 344 17.11 0.97 17.75
C PRO A 344 18.45 1.72 17.58
N PHE A 345 18.76 2.16 16.34
CA PHE A 345 20.01 2.86 16.00
C PHE A 345 19.80 3.79 14.80
N GLY A 346 20.71 4.76 14.64
CA GLY A 346 20.72 5.72 13.53
C GLY A 346 20.94 5.11 12.13
N ASP A 347 21.33 3.82 12.02
CA ASP A 347 21.47 3.12 10.74
C ASP A 347 20.18 3.06 9.91
N ASN A 348 19.03 3.06 10.58
CA ASN A 348 17.72 3.18 9.95
C ASN A 348 17.55 4.55 9.26
N VAL A 349 17.97 5.63 9.92
CA VAL A 349 17.95 6.98 9.38
C VAL A 349 18.95 7.13 8.24
N GLU A 350 20.17 6.57 8.38
CA GLU A 350 21.16 6.51 7.30
C GLU A 350 20.61 5.81 6.05
N ARG A 351 19.87 4.70 6.22
CA ARG A 351 19.24 4.02 5.08
C ARG A 351 18.11 4.85 4.48
N ALA A 352 17.29 5.46 5.31
CA ALA A 352 16.16 6.29 4.89
C ALA A 352 16.64 7.50 4.06
N HIS A 353 17.72 8.15 4.50
CA HIS A 353 18.32 9.27 3.77
C HIS A 353 18.64 8.93 2.31
N LYS A 354 19.14 7.73 2.04
CA LYS A 354 19.51 7.29 0.67
C LYS A 354 18.31 7.18 -0.28
N SER A 355 17.09 7.11 0.24
CA SER A 355 15.85 7.11 -0.54
C SER A 355 15.11 8.46 -0.51
N GLY A 356 15.80 9.56 -0.17
CA GLY A 356 15.25 10.91 -0.19
C GLY A 356 14.33 11.25 0.98
N VAL A 357 14.38 10.50 2.08
CA VAL A 357 13.57 10.78 3.27
C VAL A 357 14.02 12.09 3.89
N THR A 358 13.05 12.95 4.16
CA THR A 358 13.21 14.26 4.80
C THR A 358 12.42 14.34 6.11
N TYR A 359 11.37 13.56 6.23
CA TYR A 359 10.45 13.57 7.37
C TYR A 359 10.30 12.18 7.94
N ILE A 360 10.30 12.06 9.27
CA ILE A 360 10.19 10.78 9.97
C ILE A 360 9.12 10.88 11.07
N ALA A 361 8.26 9.86 11.17
CA ALA A 361 7.33 9.66 12.29
C ALA A 361 7.57 8.27 12.89
N GLU A 362 7.92 8.21 14.18
CA GLU A 362 8.17 6.97 14.90
C GLU A 362 7.89 7.14 16.40
N PRO A 363 7.68 6.05 17.17
CA PRO A 363 7.27 6.20 18.59
C PRO A 363 8.28 6.85 19.51
N GLY A 364 9.59 6.75 19.25
CA GLY A 364 10.61 7.02 20.26
C GLY A 364 10.63 5.97 21.37
N GLY A 365 11.42 6.22 22.41
CA GLY A 365 11.53 5.35 23.58
C GLY A 365 12.64 4.30 23.51
N SER A 366 13.55 4.40 22.55
CA SER A 366 14.79 3.64 22.53
C SER A 366 15.80 4.21 23.50
N ILE A 367 16.63 3.35 24.08
CA ILE A 367 17.82 3.78 24.88
C ILE A 367 18.78 4.61 24.02
N ARG A 368 18.69 4.51 22.70
CA ARG A 368 19.55 5.18 21.71
C ARG A 368 18.82 6.25 20.91
N ASP A 369 17.74 6.83 21.42
CA ASP A 369 17.05 7.94 20.77
C ASP A 369 17.99 9.12 20.50
N ASP A 370 18.97 9.37 21.38
CA ASP A 370 20.03 10.35 21.19
C ASP A 370 20.76 10.17 19.85
N ASN A 371 21.19 8.94 19.56
CA ASN A 371 21.89 8.60 18.31
C ASN A 371 20.98 8.67 17.08
N VAL A 372 19.71 8.32 17.23
CA VAL A 372 18.72 8.40 16.14
C VAL A 372 18.45 9.86 15.78
N ILE A 373 18.23 10.72 16.78
CA ILE A 373 18.00 12.16 16.60
C ILE A 373 19.25 12.84 16.01
N GLU A 374 20.45 12.57 16.55
CA GLU A 374 21.72 13.10 16.02
C GLU A 374 21.90 12.74 14.53
N THR A 375 21.55 11.51 14.16
CA THR A 375 21.65 11.08 12.75
C THR A 375 20.64 11.81 11.86
N ALA A 376 19.41 12.04 12.34
CA ALA A 376 18.41 12.82 11.62
C ALA A 376 18.83 14.29 11.46
N ASP A 377 19.39 14.90 12.52
CA ASP A 377 19.92 16.27 12.51
C ASP A 377 21.10 16.43 11.53
N LYS A 378 21.98 15.44 11.44
CA LYS A 378 23.09 15.40 10.47
C LYS A 378 22.59 15.61 9.04
N TYR A 379 21.40 15.13 8.70
CA TYR A 379 20.80 15.24 7.38
C TYR A 379 19.73 16.32 7.27
N GLY A 380 19.55 17.14 8.32
CA GLY A 380 18.55 18.21 8.35
C GLY A 380 17.11 17.73 8.29
N MET A 381 16.85 16.47 8.67
CA MET A 381 15.50 15.90 8.69
C MET A 381 14.65 16.48 9.83
N ALA A 382 13.33 16.48 9.67
CA ALA A 382 12.39 16.71 10.76
C ALA A 382 11.81 15.37 11.22
N MET A 383 11.88 15.08 12.52
CA MET A 383 11.41 13.83 13.12
C MET A 383 10.40 14.14 14.23
N ALA A 384 9.24 13.52 14.17
CA ALA A 384 8.22 13.56 15.22
C ALA A 384 8.18 12.22 15.97
N PHE A 385 8.18 12.29 17.29
CA PHE A 385 7.91 11.15 18.18
C PHE A 385 6.42 11.04 18.46
N THR A 386 5.84 9.90 18.07
CA THR A 386 4.40 9.65 18.22
C THR A 386 4.03 9.07 19.59
N HIS A 387 5.00 8.58 20.35
CA HIS A 387 4.81 7.92 21.66
C HIS A 387 3.83 6.72 21.61
N MET A 388 3.47 6.25 20.42
CA MET A 388 2.53 5.17 20.22
C MET A 388 3.09 4.09 19.29
N ARG A 389 3.27 2.88 19.83
CA ARG A 389 3.62 1.69 19.04
C ARG A 389 2.40 1.16 18.29
N LEU A 390 2.59 0.81 17.01
CA LEU A 390 1.52 0.39 16.09
C LEU A 390 1.66 -1.08 15.66
N PHE A 391 2.10 -1.98 16.54
CA PHE A 391 2.25 -3.38 16.20
C PHE A 391 0.94 -4.03 15.72
N HIS A 392 1.05 -4.82 14.67
CA HIS A 392 -0.01 -5.62 14.08
C HIS A 392 0.46 -7.07 13.88
N HIS A 393 -0.24 -8.03 14.50
CA HIS A 393 0.11 -9.46 14.46
C HIS A 393 -1.10 -10.36 14.20
#